data_dacacecb5f4619d3acda0c1153d5e7f9
#
_entry.id   dacacecb5f4619d3acda0c1153d5e7f9
#
_cell.length_a   1.000
_cell.length_b   1.000
_cell.length_c   1.000
_cell.angle_alpha   90.00
_cell.angle_beta   90.00
_cell.angle_gamma   90.00
#
_symmetry.space_group_name_H-M   'P 1'
#
loop_
_entity.id
_entity.type
_entity.pdbx_description
1 polymer ?
#
loop_
_entity_poly.entity_id
_entity_poly.type
_entity_poly.pdbx_seq_one_letter_code
_entity_poly.pdbx_strand_id
1 'polypeptide(L)'
;QPKNELAIRKILKEIGSEVDVQLGGGIRDLDTIERYLDAGLRYVIIGTAAVRNPGFLQDACTAFGGHIIVGLDAKDGKVATDGWSKLTRHDVVDLGKKFEDFGVESIIYTDIGRDGMLTGINVEATVRLAQALSIPVIASGGLRNMDDIEALCEVESQGVDGVICGRAIYSGDLDFEAAQQRADELNG
;
A
#
# COMPACT_ATOMS: atom_id res chain seq x y z
N GLN A 1 0.45 18.64 -15.80
CA GLN A 1 -0.17 17.29 -15.90
C GLN A 1 0.84 16.23 -15.48
N PRO A 2 0.42 15.20 -14.72
CA PRO A 2 1.28 14.06 -14.42
C PRO A 2 1.76 13.39 -15.71
N LYS A 3 3.05 13.06 -15.80
CA LYS A 3 3.65 12.47 -17.00
C LYS A 3 2.99 11.17 -17.46
N ASN A 4 2.37 10.44 -16.54
CA ASN A 4 1.80 9.10 -16.78
C ASN A 4 0.26 9.08 -16.89
N GLU A 5 -0.41 10.23 -16.87
CA GLU A 5 -1.89 10.27 -16.87
C GLU A 5 -2.53 9.54 -18.04
N LEU A 6 -1.94 9.66 -19.23
CA LEU A 6 -2.44 8.98 -20.43
C LEU A 6 -2.34 7.44 -20.32
N ALA A 7 -1.24 6.95 -19.75
CA ALA A 7 -1.04 5.52 -19.53
C ALA A 7 -2.05 4.97 -18.50
N ILE A 8 -2.25 5.71 -17.40
CA ILE A 8 -3.22 5.36 -16.36
C ILE A 8 -4.63 5.28 -16.92
N ARG A 9 -5.06 6.28 -17.71
CA ARG A 9 -6.38 6.27 -18.35
C ARG A 9 -6.57 5.10 -19.31
N LYS A 10 -5.53 4.70 -20.03
CA LYS A 10 -5.58 3.50 -20.90
C LYS A 10 -5.75 2.24 -20.07
N ILE A 11 -5.00 2.07 -18.99
CA ILE A 11 -5.14 0.93 -18.08
C ILE A 11 -6.56 0.86 -17.52
N LEU A 12 -7.07 1.96 -16.97
CA LEU A 12 -8.42 2.02 -16.41
C LEU A 12 -9.50 1.67 -17.44
N LYS A 13 -9.32 2.10 -18.71
CA LYS A 13 -10.25 1.76 -19.79
C LYS A 13 -10.25 0.27 -20.13
N GLU A 14 -9.09 -0.39 -20.07
CA GLU A 14 -8.94 -1.80 -20.44
C GLU A 14 -9.39 -2.76 -19.33
N ILE A 15 -9.02 -2.47 -18.08
CA ILE A 15 -9.22 -3.42 -16.97
C ILE A 15 -9.98 -2.85 -15.77
N GLY A 16 -10.26 -1.55 -15.72
CA GLY A 16 -10.85 -0.90 -14.54
C GLY A 16 -12.27 -1.36 -14.19
N SER A 17 -12.99 -2.04 -15.11
CA SER A 17 -14.28 -2.67 -14.84
C SER A 17 -14.18 -4.08 -14.25
N GLU A 18 -13.00 -4.70 -14.33
CA GLU A 18 -12.77 -6.09 -13.94
C GLU A 18 -11.90 -6.18 -12.67
N VAL A 19 -11.00 -5.22 -12.49
CA VAL A 19 -10.04 -5.19 -11.40
C VAL A 19 -10.00 -3.81 -10.76
N ASP A 20 -10.01 -3.74 -9.43
CA ASP A 20 -9.81 -2.51 -8.69
C ASP A 20 -8.38 -1.99 -8.88
N VAL A 21 -8.26 -0.81 -9.46
CA VAL A 21 -6.94 -0.18 -9.70
C VAL A 21 -6.63 0.83 -8.62
N GLN A 22 -5.42 0.75 -8.08
CA GLN A 22 -4.88 1.68 -7.09
C GLN A 22 -3.73 2.49 -7.71
N LEU A 23 -3.62 3.75 -7.35
CA LEU A 23 -2.54 4.63 -7.81
C LEU A 23 -1.91 5.38 -6.65
N GLY A 24 -0.60 5.32 -6.58
CA GLY A 24 0.22 6.12 -5.67
C GLY A 24 1.34 6.87 -6.38
N GLY A 25 1.91 7.81 -5.67
CA GLY A 25 3.05 8.59 -6.13
C GLY A 25 2.67 10.01 -6.57
N GLY A 26 3.20 10.99 -5.85
CA GLY A 26 3.05 12.41 -6.21
C GLY A 26 1.68 13.04 -5.97
N ILE A 27 0.75 12.36 -5.32
CA ILE A 27 -0.58 12.88 -4.97
C ILE A 27 -0.43 13.92 -3.87
N ARG A 28 -0.84 15.18 -4.13
CA ARG A 28 -0.57 16.33 -3.25
C ARG A 28 -1.73 17.31 -3.12
N ASP A 29 -2.79 17.15 -3.89
CA ASP A 29 -3.96 18.02 -3.91
C ASP A 29 -5.26 17.26 -4.19
N LEU A 30 -6.39 17.83 -3.76
CA LEU A 30 -7.70 17.22 -3.87
C LEU A 30 -8.17 17.12 -5.33
N ASP A 31 -7.85 18.11 -6.16
CA ASP A 31 -8.25 18.12 -7.58
C ASP A 31 -7.61 16.96 -8.35
N THR A 32 -6.38 16.61 -7.99
CA THR A 32 -5.70 15.45 -8.56
C THR A 32 -6.38 14.14 -8.15
N ILE A 33 -6.80 14.02 -6.89
CA ILE A 33 -7.55 12.86 -6.40
C ILE A 33 -8.87 12.73 -7.16
N GLU A 34 -9.67 13.79 -7.21
CA GLU A 34 -10.96 13.82 -7.89
C GLU A 34 -10.84 13.36 -9.35
N ARG A 35 -9.89 13.94 -10.10
CA ARG A 35 -9.66 13.56 -11.50
C ARG A 35 -9.35 12.08 -11.71
N TYR A 36 -8.61 11.46 -10.81
CA TYR A 36 -8.29 10.05 -10.92
C TYR A 36 -9.47 9.15 -10.53
N LEU A 37 -10.22 9.52 -9.50
CA LEU A 37 -11.44 8.81 -9.12
C LEU A 37 -12.50 8.90 -10.22
N ASP A 38 -12.70 10.08 -10.80
CA ASP A 38 -13.59 10.28 -11.95
C ASP A 38 -13.17 9.49 -13.19
N ALA A 39 -11.87 9.23 -13.34
CA ALA A 39 -11.36 8.40 -14.42
C ALA A 39 -11.56 6.89 -14.18
N GLY A 40 -12.09 6.48 -13.01
CA GLY A 40 -12.39 5.10 -12.67
C GLY A 40 -11.38 4.43 -11.73
N LEU A 41 -10.46 5.19 -11.12
CA LEU A 41 -9.57 4.65 -10.11
C LEU A 41 -10.37 4.26 -8.86
N ARG A 42 -10.07 3.10 -8.26
CA ARG A 42 -10.77 2.66 -7.04
C ARG A 42 -10.17 3.29 -5.79
N TYR A 43 -8.84 3.31 -5.69
CA TYR A 43 -8.13 3.87 -4.53
C TYR A 43 -6.99 4.77 -4.95
N VAL A 44 -6.77 5.82 -4.15
CA VAL A 44 -5.63 6.71 -4.24
C VAL A 44 -4.74 6.49 -3.01
N ILE A 45 -3.44 6.29 -3.24
CA ILE A 45 -2.45 6.06 -2.20
C ILE A 45 -1.69 7.36 -1.95
N ILE A 46 -1.79 7.88 -0.73
CA ILE A 46 -1.09 9.09 -0.28
C ILE A 46 0.09 8.66 0.61
N GLY A 47 1.30 9.01 0.21
CA GLY A 47 2.53 8.67 0.92
C GLY A 47 3.10 9.87 1.69
N THR A 48 4.23 10.42 1.22
CA THR A 48 4.94 11.56 1.84
C THR A 48 4.02 12.73 2.21
N ALA A 49 3.01 13.02 1.39
CA ALA A 49 2.08 14.13 1.65
C ALA A 49 1.27 13.90 2.94
N ALA A 50 0.89 12.66 3.27
CA ALA A 50 0.18 12.33 4.50
C ALA A 50 1.03 12.65 5.75
N VAL A 51 2.33 12.36 5.70
CA VAL A 51 3.26 12.60 6.79
C VAL A 51 3.55 14.09 6.96
N ARG A 52 3.76 14.80 5.85
CA ARG A 52 4.13 16.22 5.85
C ARG A 52 2.97 17.16 6.10
N ASN A 53 1.81 16.82 5.60
CA ASN A 53 0.59 17.62 5.71
C ASN A 53 -0.60 16.73 6.12
N PRO A 54 -0.70 16.35 7.39
CA PRO A 54 -1.82 15.54 7.87
C PRO A 54 -3.19 16.17 7.65
N GLY A 55 -3.28 17.50 7.61
CA GLY A 55 -4.51 18.22 7.28
C GLY A 55 -5.01 17.92 5.87
N PHE A 56 -4.11 17.85 4.88
CA PHE A 56 -4.47 17.43 3.53
C PHE A 56 -5.03 16.00 3.51
N LEU A 57 -4.42 15.06 4.27
CA LEU A 57 -4.93 13.70 4.36
C LEU A 57 -6.34 13.68 4.97
N GLN A 58 -6.57 14.45 6.02
CA GLN A 58 -7.89 14.54 6.66
C GLN A 58 -8.94 15.10 5.71
N ASP A 59 -8.61 16.15 4.95
CA ASP A 59 -9.47 16.73 3.94
C ASP A 59 -9.79 15.71 2.83
N ALA A 60 -8.78 14.95 2.38
CA ALA A 60 -8.95 13.89 1.37
C ALA A 60 -9.88 12.78 1.87
N CYS A 61 -9.72 12.32 3.11
CA CYS A 61 -10.60 11.31 3.71
C CYS A 61 -12.04 11.83 3.86
N THR A 62 -12.20 13.10 4.19
CA THR A 62 -13.54 13.74 4.30
C THR A 62 -14.21 13.87 2.94
N ALA A 63 -13.48 14.31 1.92
CA ALA A 63 -14.02 14.54 0.58
C ALA A 63 -14.24 13.23 -0.21
N PHE A 64 -13.36 12.25 -0.03
CA PHE A 64 -13.31 11.02 -0.83
C PHE A 64 -13.31 9.75 0.04
N GLY A 65 -14.16 9.72 1.07
CA GLY A 65 -14.30 8.57 1.97
C GLY A 65 -14.52 7.27 1.21
N GLY A 66 -13.82 6.20 1.62
CA GLY A 66 -13.86 4.91 0.96
C GLY A 66 -12.87 4.74 -0.20
N HIS A 67 -12.03 5.75 -0.51
CA HIS A 67 -11.12 5.74 -1.64
C HIS A 67 -9.66 6.08 -1.29
N ILE A 68 -9.36 6.38 -0.03
CA ILE A 68 -8.04 6.84 0.41
C ILE A 68 -7.30 5.74 1.17
N ILE A 69 -6.12 5.40 0.66
CA ILE A 69 -5.15 4.52 1.30
C ILE A 69 -3.89 5.34 1.63
N VAL A 70 -3.21 5.01 2.71
CA VAL A 70 -1.93 5.63 3.04
C VAL A 70 -0.80 4.63 2.84
N GLY A 71 0.26 5.06 2.15
CA GLY A 71 1.52 4.34 2.06
C GLY A 71 2.49 4.83 3.15
N LEU A 72 2.92 3.94 4.02
CA LEU A 72 3.96 4.18 5.02
C LEU A 72 5.20 3.35 4.68
N ASP A 73 6.22 4.03 4.17
CA ASP A 73 7.53 3.46 3.91
C ASP A 73 8.37 3.60 5.17
N ALA A 74 8.94 2.52 5.68
CA ALA A 74 9.66 2.55 6.94
C ALA A 74 10.93 1.71 6.92
N LYS A 75 11.87 2.09 7.77
CA LYS A 75 13.07 1.32 8.10
C LYS A 75 13.22 1.29 9.62
N ASP A 76 13.39 0.09 10.16
CA ASP A 76 13.54 -0.12 11.61
C ASP A 76 12.44 0.58 12.43
N GLY A 77 11.19 0.53 11.95
CA GLY A 77 10.03 1.13 12.58
C GLY A 77 9.91 2.65 12.44
N LYS A 78 10.82 3.32 11.74
CA LYS A 78 10.77 4.76 11.48
C LYS A 78 10.37 5.06 10.05
N VAL A 79 9.43 6.00 9.89
CA VAL A 79 8.87 6.36 8.59
C VAL A 79 9.85 7.19 7.77
N ALA A 80 10.00 6.81 6.50
CA ALA A 80 10.76 7.54 5.49
C ALA A 80 9.84 8.36 4.59
N THR A 81 10.36 9.47 4.07
CA THR A 81 9.67 10.38 3.13
C THR A 81 10.56 10.71 1.94
N ASP A 82 10.00 11.42 0.96
CA ASP A 82 10.73 11.94 -0.20
C ASP A 82 11.45 10.87 -1.02
N GLY A 83 10.72 9.80 -1.37
CA GLY A 83 11.32 8.68 -2.09
C GLY A 83 12.47 8.04 -1.31
N TRP A 84 12.27 7.91 0.02
CA TRP A 84 13.20 7.28 0.98
C TRP A 84 14.48 8.09 1.28
N SER A 85 14.61 9.27 0.72
CA SER A 85 15.81 10.11 0.92
C SER A 85 15.90 10.69 2.34
N LYS A 86 14.78 10.70 3.08
CA LYS A 86 14.70 11.27 4.42
C LYS A 86 14.02 10.30 5.39
N LEU A 87 14.80 9.76 6.32
CA LEU A 87 14.27 9.04 7.48
C LEU A 87 13.79 10.05 8.52
N THR A 88 12.54 9.91 8.95
CA THR A 88 11.94 10.77 9.99
C THR A 88 12.12 10.16 11.39
N ARG A 89 11.72 10.91 12.42
CA ARG A 89 11.66 10.41 13.79
C ARG A 89 10.30 9.78 14.14
N HIS A 90 9.35 9.83 13.20
CA HIS A 90 8.01 9.28 13.41
C HIS A 90 8.03 7.77 13.44
N ASP A 91 7.42 7.21 14.46
CA ASP A 91 7.16 5.79 14.56
C ASP A 91 6.02 5.40 13.61
N VAL A 92 6.16 4.26 12.93
CA VAL A 92 5.18 3.80 11.95
C VAL A 92 3.84 3.44 12.59
N VAL A 93 3.85 2.89 13.80
CA VAL A 93 2.63 2.53 14.53
C VAL A 93 1.89 3.79 14.98
N ASP A 94 2.62 4.79 15.51
CA ASP A 94 2.00 6.04 15.95
C ASP A 94 1.34 6.80 14.79
N LEU A 95 2.01 6.85 13.63
CA LEU A 95 1.40 7.45 12.44
C LEU A 95 0.23 6.62 11.91
N GLY A 96 0.33 5.30 11.91
CA GLY A 96 -0.75 4.40 11.52
C GLY A 96 -2.02 4.66 12.31
N LYS A 97 -1.92 4.74 13.64
CA LYS A 97 -3.05 5.06 14.54
C LYS A 97 -3.66 6.43 14.25
N LYS A 98 -2.82 7.43 14.05
CA LYS A 98 -3.29 8.78 13.72
C LYS A 98 -4.06 8.79 12.39
N PHE A 99 -3.59 8.09 11.39
CA PHE A 99 -4.21 8.06 10.07
C PHE A 99 -5.47 7.19 10.03
N GLU A 100 -5.53 6.14 10.84
CA GLU A 100 -6.75 5.38 11.07
C GLU A 100 -7.88 6.28 11.58
N ASP A 101 -7.60 7.17 12.53
CA ASP A 101 -8.57 8.14 13.06
C ASP A 101 -9.10 9.13 11.99
N PHE A 102 -8.36 9.34 10.90
CA PHE A 102 -8.81 10.17 9.78
C PHE A 102 -9.77 9.45 8.83
N GLY A 103 -9.89 8.13 8.94
CA GLY A 103 -10.78 7.32 8.12
C GLY A 103 -10.16 6.81 6.82
N VAL A 104 -8.83 6.53 6.80
CA VAL A 104 -8.20 5.83 5.67
C VAL A 104 -8.71 4.38 5.61
N GLU A 105 -8.82 3.84 4.39
CA GLU A 105 -9.34 2.48 4.18
C GLU A 105 -8.35 1.39 4.61
N SER A 106 -7.07 1.60 4.36
CA SER A 106 -6.01 0.67 4.73
C SER A 106 -4.64 1.37 4.75
N ILE A 107 -3.65 0.67 5.27
CA ILE A 107 -2.25 1.11 5.23
C ILE A 107 -1.43 0.12 4.42
N ILE A 108 -0.70 0.61 3.42
CA ILE A 108 0.36 -0.14 2.75
C ILE A 108 1.65 0.11 3.52
N TYR A 109 2.18 -0.93 4.15
CA TYR A 109 3.44 -0.87 4.87
C TYR A 109 4.57 -1.42 3.99
N THR A 110 5.55 -0.58 3.66
CA THR A 110 6.73 -0.99 2.89
C THR A 110 7.98 -0.98 3.77
N ASP A 111 8.61 -2.14 3.93
CA ASP A 111 9.96 -2.21 4.49
C ASP A 111 10.99 -1.83 3.41
N ILE A 112 11.49 -0.59 3.48
CA ILE A 112 12.42 -0.05 2.48
C ILE A 112 13.83 -0.66 2.57
N GLY A 113 14.15 -1.33 3.66
CA GLY A 113 15.40 -2.09 3.78
C GLY A 113 15.37 -3.41 3.01
N ARG A 114 14.18 -3.89 2.66
CA ARG A 114 13.95 -5.14 1.93
C ARG A 114 13.40 -4.92 0.52
N ASP A 115 12.81 -3.76 0.23
CA ASP A 115 12.16 -3.52 -1.06
C ASP A 115 13.11 -3.73 -2.25
N GLY A 116 12.64 -4.52 -3.23
CA GLY A 116 13.41 -4.91 -4.41
C GLY A 116 14.60 -5.85 -4.16
N MET A 117 14.83 -6.31 -2.92
CA MET A 117 15.99 -7.14 -2.57
C MET A 117 15.74 -8.64 -2.69
N LEU A 118 14.49 -9.09 -2.79
CA LEU A 118 14.10 -10.51 -2.81
C LEU A 118 14.64 -11.29 -1.58
N THR A 119 14.65 -10.64 -0.43
CA THR A 119 15.17 -11.21 0.83
C THR A 119 14.09 -11.81 1.74
N GLY A 120 12.84 -11.74 1.31
CA GLY A 120 11.65 -12.13 2.06
C GLY A 120 10.94 -10.92 2.65
N ILE A 121 9.62 -11.04 2.76
CA ILE A 121 8.75 -10.01 3.35
C ILE A 121 9.00 -9.91 4.87
N ASN A 122 8.87 -8.71 5.44
CA ASN A 122 9.00 -8.50 6.89
C ASN A 122 7.66 -8.79 7.59
N VAL A 123 7.35 -10.08 7.79
CA VAL A 123 6.09 -10.51 8.41
C VAL A 123 5.94 -9.95 9.81
N GLU A 124 6.98 -10.02 10.64
CA GLU A 124 6.94 -9.55 12.04
C GLU A 124 6.59 -8.06 12.14
N ALA A 125 7.26 -7.21 11.39
CA ALA A 125 7.00 -5.77 11.40
C ALA A 125 5.62 -5.44 10.83
N THR A 126 5.16 -6.15 9.80
CA THR A 126 3.83 -6.00 9.23
C THR A 126 2.74 -6.37 10.23
N VAL A 127 2.88 -7.52 10.89
CA VAL A 127 1.95 -7.99 11.94
C VAL A 127 1.91 -7.03 13.12
N ARG A 128 3.08 -6.53 13.57
CA ARG A 128 3.15 -5.56 14.66
C ARG A 128 2.34 -4.30 14.37
N LEU A 129 2.41 -3.80 13.14
CA LEU A 129 1.58 -2.67 12.72
C LEU A 129 0.11 -3.07 12.65
N ALA A 130 -0.22 -4.20 12.01
CA ALA A 130 -1.58 -4.68 11.83
C ALA A 130 -2.32 -4.88 13.17
N GLN A 131 -1.66 -5.48 14.16
CA GLN A 131 -2.23 -5.69 15.49
C GLN A 131 -2.48 -4.39 16.27
N ALA A 132 -1.79 -3.31 15.93
CA ALA A 132 -1.95 -2.01 16.57
C ALA A 132 -3.10 -1.19 15.98
N LEU A 133 -3.67 -1.62 14.84
CA LEU A 133 -4.69 -0.93 14.06
C LEU A 133 -5.98 -1.76 13.98
N SER A 134 -7.10 -1.10 13.68
CA SER A 134 -8.39 -1.73 13.37
C SER A 134 -8.65 -1.81 11.86
N ILE A 135 -7.88 -1.07 11.06
CA ILE A 135 -7.95 -1.09 9.60
C ILE A 135 -6.95 -2.10 9.02
N PRO A 136 -7.21 -2.64 7.80
CA PRO A 136 -6.32 -3.60 7.16
C PRO A 136 -4.92 -3.05 6.88
N VAL A 137 -3.91 -3.93 6.96
CA VAL A 137 -2.54 -3.63 6.56
C VAL A 137 -2.16 -4.49 5.37
N ILE A 138 -1.61 -3.86 4.34
CA ILE A 138 -1.09 -4.51 3.13
C ILE A 138 0.43 -4.53 3.23
N ALA A 139 1.01 -5.73 3.15
CA ALA A 139 2.46 -5.91 3.20
C ALA A 139 3.12 -5.48 1.89
N SER A 140 4.30 -4.88 1.97
CA SER A 140 5.09 -4.47 0.80
C SER A 140 6.58 -4.47 1.11
N GLY A 141 7.38 -4.77 0.08
CA GLY A 141 8.83 -4.74 0.16
C GLY A 141 9.49 -6.07 0.50
N GLY A 142 10.28 -6.59 -0.42
CA GLY A 142 11.11 -7.77 -0.23
C GLY A 142 10.48 -9.11 -0.57
N LEU A 143 9.21 -9.18 -0.97
CA LEU A 143 8.56 -10.41 -1.37
C LEU A 143 9.42 -11.18 -2.38
N ARG A 144 9.67 -12.46 -2.11
CA ARG A 144 10.61 -13.30 -2.84
C ARG A 144 9.91 -14.39 -3.65
N ASN A 145 9.10 -15.22 -3.01
CA ASN A 145 8.51 -16.41 -3.60
C ASN A 145 7.22 -16.84 -2.87
N MET A 146 6.73 -18.05 -3.18
CA MET A 146 5.52 -18.63 -2.62
C MET A 146 5.57 -18.79 -1.10
N ASP A 147 6.75 -19.10 -0.52
CA ASP A 147 6.87 -19.26 0.94
C ASP A 147 6.46 -17.97 1.68
N ASP A 148 6.77 -16.81 1.10
CA ASP A 148 6.38 -15.50 1.67
C ASP A 148 4.85 -15.28 1.57
N ILE A 149 4.20 -15.76 0.50
CA ILE A 149 2.74 -15.73 0.36
C ILE A 149 2.09 -16.59 1.46
N GLU A 150 2.55 -17.82 1.62
CA GLU A 150 2.03 -18.73 2.65
C GLU A 150 2.22 -18.17 4.06
N ALA A 151 3.39 -17.61 4.35
CA ALA A 151 3.66 -16.98 5.65
C ALA A 151 2.74 -15.78 5.95
N LEU A 152 2.34 -15.02 4.92
CA LEU A 152 1.37 -13.92 5.08
C LEU A 152 -0.06 -14.44 5.29
N CYS A 153 -0.46 -15.51 4.61
CA CYS A 153 -1.76 -16.15 4.82
C CYS A 153 -1.91 -16.66 6.28
N GLU A 154 -0.85 -17.19 6.88
CA GLU A 154 -0.87 -17.64 8.30
C GLU A 154 -1.17 -16.48 9.29
N VAL A 155 -0.94 -15.24 8.91
CA VAL A 155 -1.14 -14.06 9.77
C VAL A 155 -2.29 -13.16 9.34
N GLU A 156 -3.11 -13.58 8.38
CA GLU A 156 -4.28 -12.82 7.90
C GLU A 156 -5.21 -12.43 9.06
N SER A 157 -5.53 -13.38 9.94
CA SER A 157 -6.37 -13.12 11.11
C SER A 157 -5.82 -12.07 12.08
N GLN A 158 -4.57 -11.66 11.92
CA GLN A 158 -3.92 -10.62 12.72
C GLN A 158 -4.03 -9.22 12.09
N GLY A 159 -4.78 -9.10 10.98
CA GLY A 159 -5.06 -7.82 10.31
C GLY A 159 -4.21 -7.55 9.06
N VAL A 160 -3.48 -8.56 8.57
CA VAL A 160 -2.76 -8.49 7.29
C VAL A 160 -3.69 -8.93 6.17
N ASP A 161 -4.08 -8.02 5.29
CA ASP A 161 -5.14 -8.21 4.29
C ASP A 161 -4.61 -8.56 2.89
N GLY A 162 -3.35 -8.28 2.63
CA GLY A 162 -2.80 -8.50 1.31
C GLY A 162 -1.31 -8.18 1.20
N VAL A 163 -0.78 -8.33 -0.01
CA VAL A 163 0.62 -8.06 -0.30
C VAL A 163 0.81 -7.47 -1.70
N ILE A 164 1.77 -6.56 -1.82
CA ILE A 164 2.20 -6.05 -3.12
C ILE A 164 3.33 -6.93 -3.65
N CYS A 165 3.05 -7.62 -4.76
CA CYS A 165 4.02 -8.41 -5.50
C CYS A 165 4.70 -7.54 -6.55
N GLY A 166 5.94 -7.17 -6.31
CA GLY A 166 6.72 -6.34 -7.22
C GLY A 166 7.73 -7.13 -8.03
N ARG A 167 9.01 -6.99 -7.67
CA ARG A 167 10.16 -7.56 -8.41
C ARG A 167 10.05 -9.06 -8.66
N ALA A 168 9.53 -9.84 -7.70
CA ALA A 168 9.42 -11.28 -7.80
C ALA A 168 8.61 -11.76 -9.04
N ILE A 169 7.58 -10.99 -9.43
CA ILE A 169 6.80 -11.25 -10.65
C ILE A 169 7.66 -11.02 -11.90
N TYR A 170 8.35 -9.88 -11.97
CA TYR A 170 9.14 -9.49 -13.15
C TYR A 170 10.41 -10.33 -13.34
N SER A 171 10.98 -10.84 -12.25
CA SER A 171 12.14 -11.75 -12.28
C SER A 171 11.75 -13.22 -12.55
N GLY A 172 10.46 -13.56 -12.43
CA GLY A 172 9.97 -14.94 -12.59
C GLY A 172 10.14 -15.82 -11.35
N ASP A 173 10.50 -15.22 -10.20
CA ASP A 173 10.62 -15.96 -8.93
C ASP A 173 9.25 -16.31 -8.33
N LEU A 174 8.20 -15.59 -8.74
CA LEU A 174 6.82 -15.82 -8.35
C LEU A 174 5.89 -15.75 -9.56
N ASP A 175 5.10 -16.81 -9.78
CA ASP A 175 3.97 -16.80 -10.69
C ASP A 175 2.75 -16.19 -9.96
N PHE A 176 2.18 -15.12 -10.53
CA PHE A 176 1.10 -14.37 -9.88
C PHE A 176 -0.19 -15.17 -9.78
N GLU A 177 -0.56 -15.88 -10.84
CA GLU A 177 -1.80 -16.68 -10.87
C GLU A 177 -1.74 -17.81 -9.85
N ALA A 178 -0.61 -18.53 -9.80
CA ALA A 178 -0.37 -19.58 -8.81
C ALA A 178 -0.35 -19.02 -7.37
N ALA A 179 0.20 -17.83 -7.17
CA ALA A 179 0.22 -17.19 -5.85
C ALA A 179 -1.18 -16.79 -5.38
N GLN A 180 -2.01 -16.24 -6.26
CA GLN A 180 -3.39 -15.89 -5.95
C GLN A 180 -4.20 -17.16 -5.64
N GLN A 181 -4.11 -18.19 -6.49
CA GLN A 181 -4.79 -19.46 -6.25
C GLN A 181 -4.39 -20.06 -4.91
N ARG A 182 -3.10 -20.04 -4.57
CA ARG A 182 -2.62 -20.57 -3.29
C ARG A 182 -3.15 -19.79 -2.08
N ALA A 183 -3.19 -18.47 -2.19
CA ALA A 183 -3.77 -17.63 -1.15
C ALA A 183 -5.28 -17.93 -0.95
N ASP A 184 -6.03 -18.05 -2.04
CA ASP A 184 -7.46 -18.38 -1.99
C ASP A 184 -7.71 -19.76 -1.35
N GLU A 185 -6.85 -20.76 -1.62
CA GLU A 185 -6.92 -22.10 -1.00
C GLU A 185 -6.67 -22.08 0.50
N LEU A 186 -5.80 -21.21 0.99
CA LEU A 186 -5.42 -21.14 2.40
C LEU A 186 -6.41 -20.31 3.24
N ASN A 187 -7.08 -19.34 2.62
CA ASN A 187 -7.98 -18.40 3.29
C ASN A 187 -9.48 -18.72 3.04
N GLY A 188 -9.78 -19.68 2.18
CA GLY A 188 -11.14 -20.18 1.88
C GLY A 188 -11.58 -21.23 2.85
#